data_c84ae7b6a33f64f38f851e51c7491b4d
#
_entry.id   c84ae7b6a33f64f38f851e51c7491b4d
#
_cell.length_a   1.000
_cell.length_b   1.000
_cell.length_c   1.000
_cell.angle_alpha   90.00
_cell.angle_beta   90.00
_cell.angle_gamma   90.00
#
_symmetry.space_group_name_H-M   'P 1'
#
loop_
_entity.id
_entity.type
_entity.pdbx_description
1 polymer ?
#
loop_
_entity_poly.entity_id
_entity_poly.type
_entity_poly.pdbx_seq_one_letter_code
_entity_poly.pdbx_strand_id
1 'polypeptide(L)'
;ETYSGILCDIGSHQIEQFLYYSGCDNARGVNSQVGNYCHSQYPEMEDFGEVSLVGENGASNYFRVDWLTPDGLSTWGDGRTFILGTKGYIELRKYVDVARDQTKDHVYWVDEKGEHREDVSGKVGYPFFQELLHDCIDRTETAMTQEHALKAGELCVIAQISAQKIK
;
A
#
# COMPACT_ATOMS: atom_id res chain seq x y z
N GLU A 1 -15.41 9.35 -19.44
CA GLU A 1 -14.58 8.19 -19.06
C GLU A 1 -13.84 8.54 -17.77
N THR A 2 -14.11 7.80 -16.71
CA THR A 2 -13.39 7.92 -15.45
C THR A 2 -12.29 6.87 -15.46
N TYR A 3 -11.05 7.30 -15.47
CA TYR A 3 -9.91 6.40 -15.26
C TYR A 3 -9.85 6.05 -13.78
N SER A 4 -10.59 5.05 -13.37
CA SER A 4 -10.51 4.48 -12.03
C SER A 4 -10.38 2.98 -12.16
N GLY A 5 -9.17 2.47 -12.07
CA GLY A 5 -8.91 1.04 -11.97
C GLY A 5 -8.42 0.68 -10.58
N ILE A 6 -8.22 -0.59 -10.30
CA ILE A 6 -7.80 -1.08 -9.00
C ILE A 6 -6.45 -0.50 -8.56
N LEU A 7 -5.57 -0.16 -9.52
CA LEU A 7 -4.28 0.46 -9.22
C LEU A 7 -4.42 1.91 -8.76
N CYS A 8 -5.43 2.65 -9.26
CA CYS A 8 -5.72 4.00 -8.77
C CYS A 8 -6.51 3.99 -7.47
N ASP A 9 -7.33 2.98 -7.23
CA ASP A 9 -8.12 2.86 -6.01
C ASP A 9 -7.25 2.33 -4.85
N ILE A 10 -7.04 1.02 -4.77
CA ILE A 10 -6.26 0.43 -3.67
C ILE A 10 -4.75 0.61 -3.88
N GLY A 11 -4.27 0.50 -5.11
CA GLY A 11 -2.85 0.61 -5.43
C GLY A 11 -2.22 1.95 -5.05
N SER A 12 -3.01 3.02 -4.98
CA SER A 12 -2.57 4.34 -4.52
C SER A 12 -1.95 4.31 -3.12
N HIS A 13 -2.53 3.56 -2.21
CA HIS A 13 -2.00 3.39 -0.86
C HIS A 13 -0.64 2.70 -0.85
N GLN A 14 -0.43 1.72 -1.73
CA GLN A 14 0.83 0.97 -1.81
C GLN A 14 1.94 1.83 -2.42
N ILE A 15 1.62 2.66 -3.40
CA ILE A 15 2.56 3.59 -4.04
C ILE A 15 2.97 4.68 -3.05
N GLU A 16 2.00 5.27 -2.34
CA GLU A 16 2.26 6.27 -1.32
C GLU A 16 3.17 5.72 -0.21
N GLN A 17 2.83 4.55 0.34
CA GLN A 17 3.62 3.88 1.38
C GLN A 17 5.04 3.55 0.89
N PHE A 18 5.20 3.18 -0.37
CA PHE A 18 6.53 2.94 -0.93
C PHE A 18 7.38 4.21 -0.93
N LEU A 19 6.85 5.32 -1.42
CA LEU A 19 7.56 6.62 -1.39
C LEU A 19 7.93 6.99 0.04
N TYR A 20 6.97 6.89 0.96
CA TYR A 20 7.18 7.22 2.36
C TYR A 20 8.26 6.36 3.03
N TYR A 21 8.16 5.03 2.95
CA TYR A 21 9.09 4.12 3.61
C TYR A 21 10.48 4.10 2.98
N SER A 22 10.59 4.30 1.68
CA SER A 22 11.87 4.36 0.97
C SER A 22 12.56 5.71 1.10
N GLY A 23 11.84 6.76 1.50
CA GLY A 23 12.33 8.14 1.52
C GLY A 23 12.60 8.68 0.10
N CYS A 24 11.83 8.21 -0.89
CA CYS A 24 11.93 8.70 -2.26
C CYS A 24 10.88 9.76 -2.53
N ASP A 25 11.27 10.85 -3.17
CA ASP A 25 10.35 11.85 -3.69
C ASP A 25 9.78 11.44 -5.05
N ASN A 26 10.45 10.52 -5.77
CA ASN A 26 10.03 10.05 -7.07
C ASN A 26 10.38 8.57 -7.32
N ALA A 27 9.61 7.95 -8.22
CA ALA A 27 9.82 6.58 -8.65
C ALA A 27 9.42 6.42 -10.12
N ARG A 28 9.78 5.29 -10.72
CA ARG A 28 9.29 4.88 -12.04
C ARG A 28 8.66 3.50 -11.98
N GLY A 29 7.59 3.29 -12.75
CA GLY A 29 7.02 1.97 -12.99
C GLY A 29 7.97 1.12 -13.84
N VAL A 30 8.15 -0.14 -13.44
CA VAL A 30 8.91 -1.14 -14.20
C VAL A 30 7.96 -2.06 -14.93
N ASN A 31 6.89 -2.48 -14.24
CA ASN A 31 5.83 -3.32 -14.79
C ASN A 31 4.53 -3.05 -14.04
N SER A 32 3.40 -3.13 -14.74
CA SER A 32 2.08 -3.13 -14.15
C SER A 32 1.14 -4.04 -14.94
N GLN A 33 0.25 -4.72 -14.25
CA GLN A 33 -0.77 -5.56 -14.89
C GLN A 33 -2.06 -5.60 -14.06
N VAL A 34 -3.17 -5.79 -14.77
CA VAL A 34 -4.51 -5.84 -14.20
C VAL A 34 -5.32 -6.99 -14.79
N GLY A 35 -6.30 -7.46 -14.07
CA GLY A 35 -7.18 -8.53 -14.54
C GLY A 35 -8.55 -8.52 -13.87
N ASN A 36 -9.47 -9.28 -14.48
CA ASN A 36 -10.79 -9.56 -13.92
C ASN A 36 -10.95 -11.09 -13.82
N TYR A 37 -10.76 -11.63 -12.63
CA TYR A 37 -10.78 -13.08 -12.39
C TYR A 37 -12.15 -13.62 -11.99
N CYS A 38 -12.89 -12.88 -11.18
CA CYS A 38 -14.10 -13.36 -10.54
C CYS A 38 -15.36 -12.53 -10.82
N HIS A 39 -15.24 -11.41 -11.53
CA HIS A 39 -16.35 -10.48 -11.75
C HIS A 39 -16.67 -10.29 -13.25
N SER A 40 -16.70 -11.39 -14.00
CA SER A 40 -16.94 -11.37 -15.46
C SER A 40 -18.25 -10.72 -15.88
N GLN A 41 -19.26 -10.65 -14.99
CA GLN A 41 -20.51 -9.93 -15.21
C GLN A 41 -20.32 -8.40 -15.30
N TYR A 42 -19.17 -7.90 -14.87
CA TYR A 42 -18.74 -6.50 -14.97
C TYR A 42 -17.42 -6.43 -15.75
N PRO A 43 -17.46 -6.46 -17.08
CA PRO A 43 -16.28 -6.64 -17.94
C PRO A 43 -15.25 -5.50 -17.84
N GLU A 44 -15.69 -4.33 -17.38
CA GLU A 44 -14.81 -3.16 -17.15
C GLU A 44 -14.20 -3.14 -15.74
N MET A 45 -14.61 -4.06 -14.86
CA MET A 45 -14.06 -4.14 -13.51
C MET A 45 -12.68 -4.81 -13.54
N GLU A 46 -11.77 -4.28 -12.74
CA GLU A 46 -10.51 -4.91 -12.41
C GLU A 46 -10.58 -5.36 -10.96
N ASP A 47 -10.49 -6.65 -10.71
CA ASP A 47 -10.51 -7.24 -9.38
C ASP A 47 -9.13 -7.70 -8.91
N PHE A 48 -8.13 -7.52 -9.76
CA PHE A 48 -6.72 -7.83 -9.51
C PHE A 48 -5.82 -6.78 -10.16
N GLY A 49 -4.75 -6.41 -9.45
CA GLY A 49 -3.71 -5.56 -9.99
C GLY A 49 -2.37 -5.77 -9.29
N GLU A 50 -1.29 -5.62 -10.02
CA GLU A 50 0.07 -5.63 -9.45
C GLU A 50 0.97 -4.64 -10.16
N VAL A 51 1.94 -4.11 -9.41
CA VAL A 51 2.91 -3.13 -9.90
C VAL A 51 4.29 -3.40 -9.32
N SER A 52 5.31 -3.22 -10.15
CA SER A 52 6.70 -3.10 -9.70
C SER A 52 7.19 -1.68 -9.93
N LEU A 53 7.85 -1.12 -8.93
CA LEU A 53 8.41 0.23 -8.93
C LEU A 53 9.89 0.22 -8.56
N VAL A 54 10.62 1.24 -9.03
CA VAL A 54 11.98 1.54 -8.58
C VAL A 54 12.06 3.03 -8.25
N GLY A 55 12.42 3.32 -7.01
CA GLY A 55 12.68 4.67 -6.51
C GLY A 55 13.97 5.25 -7.07
N GLU A 56 14.09 6.57 -7.05
CA GLU A 56 15.28 7.29 -7.53
C GLU A 56 16.54 6.96 -6.71
N ASN A 57 16.39 6.55 -5.46
CA ASN A 57 17.49 6.08 -4.61
C ASN A 57 17.86 4.60 -4.81
N GLY A 58 17.22 3.91 -5.77
CA GLY A 58 17.44 2.50 -6.07
C GLY A 58 16.61 1.52 -5.23
N ALA A 59 15.77 1.98 -4.30
CA ALA A 59 14.83 1.12 -3.61
C ALA A 59 13.84 0.50 -4.60
N SER A 60 13.49 -0.77 -4.40
CA SER A 60 12.54 -1.47 -5.24
C SER A 60 11.30 -1.87 -4.45
N ASN A 61 10.17 -1.89 -5.12
CA ASN A 61 8.89 -2.31 -4.58
C ASN A 61 8.16 -3.22 -5.56
N TYR A 62 7.41 -4.14 -5.01
CA TYR A 62 6.38 -4.91 -5.69
C TYR A 62 5.16 -4.96 -4.79
N PHE A 63 4.00 -4.72 -5.35
CA PHE A 63 2.75 -4.95 -4.63
C PHE A 63 1.69 -5.61 -5.51
N ARG A 64 0.80 -6.33 -4.85
CA ARG A 64 -0.44 -6.86 -5.40
C ARG A 64 -1.61 -6.35 -4.58
N VAL A 65 -2.68 -6.00 -5.26
CA VAL A 65 -3.97 -5.63 -4.69
C VAL A 65 -5.09 -6.41 -5.38
N ASP A 66 -6.10 -6.80 -4.63
CA ASP A 66 -7.21 -7.56 -5.19
C ASP A 66 -8.52 -7.42 -4.38
N TRP A 67 -9.65 -7.75 -5.02
CA TRP A 67 -10.98 -7.85 -4.43
C TRP A 67 -11.40 -9.32 -4.22
N LEU A 68 -10.44 -10.19 -3.90
CA LEU A 68 -10.62 -11.64 -3.87
C LEU A 68 -10.56 -12.19 -2.45
N THR A 69 -10.87 -11.37 -1.43
CA THR A 69 -10.88 -11.81 -0.03
C THR A 69 -11.90 -12.93 0.17
N PRO A 70 -11.50 -14.11 0.67
CA PRO A 70 -12.43 -15.21 0.94
C PRO A 70 -13.40 -14.87 2.09
N ASP A 71 -14.66 -15.32 1.97
CA ASP A 71 -15.71 -15.11 2.97
C ASP A 71 -15.33 -15.66 4.37
N GLY A 72 -14.44 -16.65 4.44
CA GLY A 72 -13.97 -17.23 5.70
C GLY A 72 -12.93 -16.39 6.44
N LEU A 73 -12.44 -15.29 5.85
CA LEU A 73 -11.52 -14.40 6.57
C LEU A 73 -12.31 -13.57 7.60
N SER A 74 -11.76 -13.43 8.82
CA SER A 74 -12.41 -12.70 9.91
C SER A 74 -12.42 -11.17 9.73
N THR A 75 -11.72 -10.66 8.73
CA THR A 75 -11.59 -9.24 8.43
C THR A 75 -11.87 -9.00 6.95
N TRP A 76 -12.15 -7.76 6.59
CA TRP A 76 -12.42 -7.37 5.21
C TRP A 76 -11.24 -7.60 4.24
N GLY A 77 -10.01 -7.58 4.75
CA GLY A 77 -8.80 -7.82 3.97
C GLY A 77 -7.63 -8.29 4.85
N ASP A 78 -6.59 -8.80 4.22
CA ASP A 78 -5.34 -9.24 4.85
C ASP A 78 -4.18 -8.39 4.31
N GLY A 79 -3.95 -7.25 4.94
CA GLY A 79 -2.89 -6.33 4.55
C GLY A 79 -1.54 -6.75 5.13
N ARG A 80 -0.59 -7.08 4.26
CA ARG A 80 0.80 -7.42 4.65
C ARG A 80 1.79 -6.51 3.93
N THR A 81 2.77 -6.02 4.69
CA THR A 81 3.87 -5.24 4.15
C THR A 81 5.18 -5.80 4.66
N PHE A 82 6.11 -6.10 3.75
CA PHE A 82 7.46 -6.52 4.06
C PHE A 82 8.43 -5.42 3.64
N ILE A 83 9.26 -4.96 4.57
CA ILE A 83 10.29 -3.96 4.32
C ILE A 83 11.64 -4.60 4.62
N LEU A 84 12.42 -4.86 3.58
CA LEU A 84 13.76 -5.38 3.71
C LEU A 84 14.77 -4.24 3.65
N GLY A 85 15.53 -4.08 4.71
CA GLY A 85 16.63 -3.13 4.81
C GLY A 85 17.98 -3.83 4.90
N THR A 86 19.06 -3.05 4.92
CA THR A 86 20.44 -3.57 5.01
C THR A 86 20.81 -4.09 6.40
N LYS A 87 20.01 -3.81 7.44
CA LYS A 87 20.27 -4.20 8.83
C LYS A 87 19.18 -5.10 9.43
N GLY A 88 18.22 -5.54 8.62
CA GLY A 88 17.12 -6.36 9.07
C GLY A 88 15.90 -6.21 8.18
N TYR A 89 14.79 -6.76 8.62
CA TYR A 89 13.51 -6.59 7.94
C TYR A 89 12.36 -6.39 8.92
N ILE A 90 11.26 -5.84 8.42
CA ILE A 90 10.00 -5.65 9.15
C ILE A 90 8.88 -6.29 8.33
N GLU A 91 7.97 -6.99 9.01
CA GLU A 91 6.68 -7.40 8.48
C GLU A 91 5.57 -6.71 9.28
N LEU A 92 4.70 -6.00 8.57
CA LEU A 92 3.46 -5.47 9.14
C LEU A 92 2.31 -6.40 8.72
N ARG A 93 1.50 -6.83 9.70
CA ARG A 93 0.23 -7.54 9.47
C ARG A 93 -0.89 -6.68 9.99
N LYS A 94 -1.67 -6.12 9.07
CA LYS A 94 -2.83 -5.30 9.39
C LYS A 94 -4.06 -6.19 9.51
N TYR A 95 -4.84 -5.95 10.55
CA TYR A 95 -6.17 -6.50 10.80
C TYR A 95 -6.22 -7.95 11.27
N VAL A 96 -5.31 -8.82 10.84
CA VAL A 96 -5.36 -10.25 11.16
C VAL A 96 -3.98 -10.91 11.08
N ASP A 97 -3.69 -11.82 11.99
CA ASP A 97 -2.66 -12.84 11.81
C ASP A 97 -3.37 -14.18 11.56
N VAL A 98 -3.47 -14.56 10.30
CA VAL A 98 -4.30 -15.67 9.82
C VAL A 98 -4.09 -16.94 10.64
N ALA A 99 -5.19 -17.50 11.14
CA ALA A 99 -5.25 -18.69 11.99
C ALA A 99 -4.60 -18.55 13.39
N ARG A 100 -4.17 -17.34 13.79
CA ARG A 100 -3.57 -17.09 15.11
C ARG A 100 -4.34 -16.04 15.90
N ASP A 101 -4.39 -14.81 15.38
CA ASP A 101 -5.00 -13.68 16.08
C ASP A 101 -5.98 -12.97 15.13
N GLN A 102 -7.28 -13.06 15.45
CA GLN A 102 -8.31 -12.36 14.68
C GLN A 102 -8.38 -10.89 15.11
N THR A 103 -8.63 -10.01 14.17
CA THR A 103 -8.83 -8.56 14.41
C THR A 103 -7.70 -7.87 15.19
N LYS A 104 -6.45 -8.22 14.90
CA LYS A 104 -5.27 -7.66 15.53
C LYS A 104 -4.19 -7.24 14.55
N ASP A 105 -3.50 -6.16 14.90
CA ASP A 105 -2.38 -5.62 14.15
C ASP A 105 -1.06 -6.02 14.80
N HIS A 106 -0.17 -6.61 14.01
CA HIS A 106 1.13 -7.07 14.49
C HIS A 106 2.27 -6.45 13.68
N VAL A 107 3.36 -6.17 14.39
CA VAL A 107 4.66 -5.87 13.82
C VAL A 107 5.63 -6.99 14.19
N TYR A 108 6.26 -7.56 13.17
CA TYR A 108 7.37 -8.49 13.33
C TYR A 108 8.62 -7.84 12.77
N TRP A 109 9.74 -7.96 13.45
CA TRP A 109 11.00 -7.50 12.87
C TRP A 109 12.17 -8.35 13.32
N VAL A 110 13.19 -8.36 12.49
CA VAL A 110 14.47 -9.00 12.77
C VAL A 110 15.57 -7.96 12.61
N ASP A 111 16.40 -7.86 13.60
CA ASP A 111 17.59 -7.01 13.63
C ASP A 111 18.81 -7.80 14.15
N GLU A 112 19.93 -7.12 14.39
CA GLU A 112 21.15 -7.73 14.91
C GLU A 112 20.99 -8.37 16.31
N LYS A 113 19.92 -8.03 17.04
CA LYS A 113 19.66 -8.52 18.41
C LYS A 113 18.76 -9.73 18.42
N GLY A 114 18.06 -10.04 17.32
CA GLY A 114 17.19 -11.20 17.19
C GLY A 114 15.86 -10.95 16.53
N GLU A 115 14.92 -11.84 16.81
CA GLU A 115 13.55 -11.85 16.28
C GLU A 115 12.62 -11.21 17.31
N HIS A 116 11.72 -10.35 16.83
CA HIS A 116 10.80 -9.59 17.68
C HIS A 116 9.38 -9.64 17.12
N ARG A 117 8.41 -9.55 18.03
CA ARG A 117 6.98 -9.42 17.70
C ARG A 117 6.31 -8.45 18.68
N GLU A 118 5.45 -7.60 18.16
CA GLU A 118 4.61 -6.73 18.96
C GLU A 118 3.16 -6.73 18.45
N ASP A 119 2.20 -6.81 19.38
CA ASP A 119 0.79 -6.49 19.13
C ASP A 119 0.62 -4.98 19.31
N VAL A 120 0.33 -4.30 18.20
CA VAL A 120 0.18 -2.85 18.14
C VAL A 120 -1.28 -2.40 18.08
N SER A 121 -2.22 -3.33 18.26
CA SER A 121 -3.65 -3.06 18.24
C SER A 121 -4.02 -2.02 19.28
N GLY A 122 -4.65 -0.94 18.86
CA GLY A 122 -5.05 0.17 19.74
C GLY A 122 -3.90 1.02 20.29
N LYS A 123 -2.65 0.74 19.93
CA LYS A 123 -1.48 1.53 20.35
C LYS A 123 -1.14 2.63 19.37
N VAL A 124 -1.55 2.49 18.12
CA VAL A 124 -1.33 3.47 17.06
C VAL A 124 -2.59 4.32 16.94
N GLY A 125 -2.45 5.64 17.08
CA GLY A 125 -3.55 6.58 16.90
C GLY A 125 -3.84 6.84 15.42
N TYR A 126 -4.67 7.85 15.20
CA TYR A 126 -5.00 8.35 13.85
C TYR A 126 -4.55 9.83 13.73
N PRO A 127 -3.22 10.10 13.75
CA PRO A 127 -2.71 11.47 13.81
C PRO A 127 -2.99 12.27 12.54
N PHE A 128 -3.06 11.61 11.39
CA PHE A 128 -3.17 12.26 10.08
C PHE A 128 -4.28 13.32 9.99
N PHE A 129 -5.50 12.98 10.41
CA PHE A 129 -6.61 13.95 10.30
C PHE A 129 -6.46 15.15 11.23
N GLN A 130 -5.88 14.94 12.40
CA GLN A 130 -5.60 16.02 13.32
C GLN A 130 -4.52 16.97 12.77
N GLU A 131 -3.46 16.38 12.24
CA GLU A 131 -2.38 17.13 11.59
C GLU A 131 -2.88 17.87 10.36
N LEU A 132 -3.70 17.23 9.50
CA LEU A 132 -4.31 17.87 8.33
C LEU A 132 -5.21 19.05 8.72
N LEU A 133 -5.97 18.96 9.81
CA LEU A 133 -6.78 20.08 10.30
C LEU A 133 -5.88 21.25 10.74
N HIS A 134 -4.78 20.98 11.43
CA HIS A 134 -3.80 22.01 11.78
C HIS A 134 -3.16 22.62 10.53
N ASP A 135 -2.78 21.80 9.56
CA ASP A 135 -2.25 22.30 8.27
C ASP A 135 -3.23 23.23 7.55
N CYS A 136 -4.53 22.92 7.57
CA CYS A 136 -5.55 23.79 7.00
C CYS A 136 -5.67 25.15 7.71
N ILE A 137 -5.51 25.15 9.04
CA ILE A 137 -5.60 26.36 9.88
C ILE A 137 -4.32 27.20 9.74
N ASP A 138 -3.17 26.55 9.90
CA ASP A 138 -1.86 27.20 10.03
C ASP A 138 -1.17 27.38 8.67
N ARG A 139 -1.75 26.84 7.59
CA ARG A 139 -1.18 26.86 6.22
C ARG A 139 0.19 26.19 6.15
N THR A 140 0.29 25.03 6.79
CA THR A 140 1.46 24.15 6.78
C THR A 140 1.18 22.87 6.00
N GLU A 141 2.16 21.97 5.89
CA GLU A 141 2.05 20.66 5.21
C GLU A 141 2.75 19.58 6.05
N THR A 142 2.38 19.47 7.33
CA THR A 142 3.02 18.57 8.28
C THR A 142 2.48 17.13 8.20
N ALA A 143 1.19 16.98 7.89
CA ALA A 143 0.56 15.68 7.73
C ALA A 143 1.05 14.96 6.47
N MET A 144 1.06 15.68 5.35
CA MET A 144 1.55 15.22 4.05
C MET A 144 1.71 16.43 3.14
N THR A 145 2.83 16.51 2.42
CA THR A 145 3.00 17.57 1.44
C THR A 145 2.11 17.35 0.21
N GLN A 146 1.67 18.44 -0.42
CA GLN A 146 0.92 18.32 -1.67
C GLN A 146 1.74 17.66 -2.77
N GLU A 147 3.05 17.94 -2.81
CA GLU A 147 3.96 17.34 -3.78
C GLU A 147 3.99 15.82 -3.65
N HIS A 148 4.10 15.28 -2.42
CA HIS A 148 4.07 13.84 -2.16
C HIS A 148 2.74 13.21 -2.59
N ALA A 149 1.61 13.82 -2.21
CA ALA A 149 0.28 13.32 -2.58
C ALA A 149 0.05 13.32 -4.10
N LEU A 150 0.43 14.41 -4.78
CA LEU A 150 0.32 14.53 -6.23
C LEU A 150 1.25 13.57 -6.97
N LYS A 151 2.47 13.35 -6.46
CA LYS A 151 3.41 12.36 -7.01
C LYS A 151 2.88 10.94 -6.88
N ALA A 152 2.34 10.56 -5.73
CA ALA A 152 1.68 9.25 -5.57
C ALA A 152 0.53 9.08 -6.56
N GLY A 153 -0.33 10.09 -6.73
CA GLY A 153 -1.41 10.10 -7.71
C GLY A 153 -0.92 9.99 -9.16
N GLU A 154 0.13 10.72 -9.53
CA GLU A 154 0.75 10.64 -10.86
C GLU A 154 1.24 9.22 -11.17
N LEU A 155 1.96 8.62 -10.23
CA LEU A 155 2.48 7.25 -10.39
C LEU A 155 1.36 6.21 -10.50
N CYS A 156 0.24 6.39 -9.77
CA CYS A 156 -0.95 5.53 -9.91
C CYS A 156 -1.52 5.59 -11.31
N VAL A 157 -1.70 6.80 -11.86
CA VAL A 157 -2.25 6.99 -13.20
C VAL A 157 -1.30 6.42 -14.26
N ILE A 158 0.00 6.63 -14.12
CA ILE A 158 1.00 6.04 -15.03
C ILE A 158 0.95 4.50 -14.96
N ALA A 159 0.90 3.91 -13.77
CA ALA A 159 0.79 2.47 -13.61
C ALA A 159 -0.50 1.92 -14.25
N GLN A 160 -1.64 2.60 -14.04
CA GLN A 160 -2.93 2.20 -14.60
C GLN A 160 -2.95 2.27 -16.13
N ILE A 161 -2.46 3.37 -16.73
CA ILE A 161 -2.43 3.55 -18.19
C ILE A 161 -1.49 2.54 -18.87
N SER A 162 -0.37 2.21 -18.23
CA SER A 162 0.62 1.28 -18.76
C SER A 162 0.34 -0.19 -18.43
N ALA A 163 -0.71 -0.47 -17.65
CA ALA A 163 -1.02 -1.81 -17.19
C ALA A 163 -1.35 -2.76 -18.35
N GLN A 164 -0.69 -3.91 -18.35
CA GLN A 164 -1.04 -5.00 -19.25
C GLN A 164 -2.30 -5.70 -18.74
N LYS A 165 -3.34 -5.79 -19.58
CA LYS A 165 -4.53 -6.60 -19.26
C LYS A 165 -4.20 -8.07 -19.46
N ILE A 166 -4.24 -8.84 -18.37
CA ILE A 166 -3.86 -10.28 -18.39
C ILE A 166 -5.05 -11.22 -18.36
N LYS A 167 -6.24 -10.70 -18.07
CA LYS A 167 -7.51 -11.45 -18.11
C LYS A 167 -8.72 -10.52 -18.23
#